data_19fc751ceb133c1128e84facb50e56c2
#
_entry.id   19fc751ceb133c1128e84facb50e56c2
#
_cell.length_a   1.000
_cell.length_b   1.000
_cell.length_c   1.000
_cell.angle_alpha   90.00
_cell.angle_beta   90.00
_cell.angle_gamma   90.00
#
_symmetry.space_group_name_H-M   'P 1'
#
loop_
_entity.id
_entity.type
_entity.pdbx_description
1 polymer ?
#
loop_
_entity_poly.entity_id
_entity_poly.type
_entity_poly.pdbx_seq_one_letter_code
_entity_poly.pdbx_strand_id
1 'polypeptide(L)'
;MSEINHRYLKDNDGNRYFPVTHVDAIRGLESLIKDSGWVEFTPVNGKPNQAFKDNDDKGYNCSYRTIEFLDVKIKTVRLNLSDISYGMTIYNFPDDFAKESQSWLVRTPANRLPVTISLRPSGKLSLSMNYIDRDDWVENNYIYGSFTWIE
;
A
#
# COMPACT_ATOMS: atom_id res chain seq x y z
N MET A 1 15.99 14.48 32.88
CA MET A 1 15.45 15.33 31.80
C MET A 1 16.51 16.35 31.45
N SER A 2 17.07 16.31 30.24
CA SER A 2 18.01 17.34 29.78
C SER A 2 17.23 18.58 29.41
N GLU A 3 17.48 19.69 30.07
CA GLU A 3 16.94 21.00 29.72
C GLU A 3 17.43 21.37 28.30
N ILE A 4 16.51 21.51 27.34
CA ILE A 4 16.83 22.03 26.02
C ILE A 4 16.95 23.54 26.14
N ASN A 5 18.18 24.04 26.14
CA ASN A 5 18.46 25.48 26.20
C ASN A 5 18.11 26.10 24.84
N HIS A 6 16.94 26.72 24.73
CA HIS A 6 16.54 27.48 23.56
C HIS A 6 17.33 28.78 23.46
N ARG A 7 18.27 28.85 22.52
CA ARG A 7 18.99 30.09 22.19
C ARG A 7 18.35 30.73 20.97
N TYR A 8 17.99 32.01 21.11
CA TYR A 8 17.48 32.83 20.01
C TYR A 8 18.62 33.64 19.41
N LEU A 9 18.65 33.72 18.08
CA LEU A 9 19.51 34.67 17.41
C LEU A 9 18.92 36.08 17.51
N LYS A 10 19.80 37.09 17.65
CA LYS A 10 19.44 38.52 17.70
C LYS A 10 20.20 39.25 16.62
N ASP A 11 19.55 40.24 16.00
CA ASP A 11 20.20 41.17 15.10
C ASP A 11 21.04 42.20 15.89
N ASN A 12 21.70 43.13 15.20
CA ASN A 12 22.54 44.15 15.82
C ASN A 12 21.74 45.12 16.71
N ASP A 13 20.42 45.21 16.52
CA ASP A 13 19.51 46.04 17.28
C ASP A 13 18.88 45.30 18.46
N GLY A 14 19.25 44.03 18.65
CA GLY A 14 18.78 43.16 19.74
C GLY A 14 17.43 42.50 19.51
N ASN A 15 16.82 42.62 18.31
CA ASN A 15 15.57 41.96 17.96
C ASN A 15 15.82 40.49 17.67
N ARG A 16 14.90 39.64 18.13
CA ARG A 16 14.95 38.21 17.82
C ARG A 16 14.60 37.97 16.36
N TYR A 17 15.37 37.14 15.69
CA TYR A 17 15.05 36.66 14.34
C TYR A 17 15.24 35.16 14.21
N PHE A 18 14.50 34.59 13.28
CA PHE A 18 14.64 33.20 12.87
C PHE A 18 15.37 33.21 11.53
N PRO A 19 16.57 32.62 11.44
CA PRO A 19 17.23 32.49 10.14
C PRO A 19 16.38 31.63 9.21
N VAL A 20 16.24 32.09 7.97
CA VAL A 20 15.67 31.22 6.91
C VAL A 20 16.68 30.13 6.63
N THR A 21 16.35 28.91 7.00
CA THR A 21 17.21 27.74 6.74
C THR A 21 16.77 27.08 5.46
N HIS A 22 17.69 26.97 4.49
CA HIS A 22 17.45 26.20 3.28
C HIS A 22 17.28 24.71 3.63
N VAL A 23 16.37 24.02 2.94
CA VAL A 23 16.09 22.60 3.18
C VAL A 23 17.36 21.72 3.16
N ASP A 24 18.31 22.07 2.28
CA ASP A 24 19.58 21.34 2.14
C ASP A 24 20.53 21.53 3.35
N ALA A 25 20.27 22.54 4.20
CA ALA A 25 21.03 22.78 5.42
C ALA A 25 20.52 21.97 6.62
N ILE A 26 19.38 21.28 6.48
CA ILE A 26 18.80 20.42 7.51
C ILE A 26 19.33 18.99 7.29
N ARG A 27 20.38 18.63 8.03
CA ARG A 27 20.91 17.26 7.98
C ARG A 27 19.87 16.26 8.48
N GLY A 28 19.69 15.17 7.73
CA GLY A 28 18.80 14.06 8.11
C GLY A 28 17.34 14.24 7.69
N LEU A 29 16.99 15.31 6.99
CA LEU A 29 15.63 15.50 6.48
C LEU A 29 15.24 14.35 5.52
N GLU A 30 16.18 13.88 4.70
CA GLU A 30 16.01 12.74 3.81
C GLU A 30 15.75 11.43 4.55
N SER A 31 16.13 11.33 5.81
CA SER A 31 15.88 10.13 6.63
C SER A 31 14.50 10.13 7.31
N LEU A 32 13.77 11.25 7.27
CA LEU A 32 12.43 11.34 7.86
C LEU A 32 11.38 10.59 7.05
N ILE A 33 11.62 10.44 5.74
CA ILE A 33 10.71 9.73 4.85
C ILE A 33 11.45 8.55 4.24
N LYS A 34 10.92 7.36 4.49
CA LYS A 34 11.37 6.14 3.83
C LYS A 34 10.25 5.68 2.90
N ASP A 35 10.59 5.48 1.64
CA ASP A 35 9.65 5.05 0.61
C ASP A 35 10.24 3.82 -0.09
N SER A 36 9.52 2.70 -0.02
CA SER A 36 9.93 1.47 -0.71
C SER A 36 9.84 1.58 -2.24
N GLY A 37 9.15 2.61 -2.76
CA GLY A 37 8.67 2.57 -4.12
C GLY A 37 7.64 1.44 -4.31
N TRP A 38 7.22 1.20 -5.56
CA TRP A 38 6.38 0.06 -5.90
C TRP A 38 7.22 -1.20 -6.01
N VAL A 39 6.95 -2.16 -5.14
CA VAL A 39 7.59 -3.49 -5.12
C VAL A 39 6.60 -4.49 -5.69
N GLU A 40 6.92 -5.06 -6.86
CA GLU A 40 6.09 -6.07 -7.49
C GLU A 40 6.22 -7.41 -6.76
N PHE A 41 5.11 -8.16 -6.73
CA PHE A 41 5.10 -9.52 -6.22
C PHE A 41 4.35 -10.46 -7.16
N THR A 42 4.76 -11.71 -7.18
CA THR A 42 4.07 -12.77 -7.93
C THR A 42 3.10 -13.48 -7.00
N PRO A 43 1.79 -13.46 -7.28
CA PRO A 43 0.82 -14.25 -6.55
C PRO A 43 1.17 -15.75 -6.53
N VAL A 44 0.90 -16.41 -5.41
CA VAL A 44 1.14 -17.86 -5.28
C VAL A 44 0.07 -18.70 -5.98
N ASN A 45 -1.09 -18.11 -6.23
CA ASN A 45 -2.19 -18.70 -6.99
C ASN A 45 -2.80 -17.65 -7.92
N GLY A 46 -3.42 -18.10 -9.02
CA GLY A 46 -4.01 -17.25 -10.04
C GLY A 46 -2.99 -16.76 -11.08
N LYS A 47 -3.47 -16.06 -12.09
CA LYS A 47 -2.64 -15.48 -13.18
C LYS A 47 -2.48 -13.99 -12.95
N PRO A 48 -1.25 -13.49 -12.69
CA PRO A 48 -1.04 -12.08 -12.41
C PRO A 48 -1.09 -11.22 -13.67
N ASN A 49 -1.46 -9.95 -13.48
CA ASN A 49 -1.20 -8.87 -14.42
C ASN A 49 -1.90 -9.01 -15.78
N GLN A 50 -3.13 -9.53 -15.81
CA GLN A 50 -3.85 -9.78 -17.07
C GLN A 50 -4.81 -8.63 -17.46
N ALA A 51 -5.41 -7.94 -16.48
CA ALA A 51 -6.38 -6.89 -16.77
C ALA A 51 -5.70 -5.55 -17.10
N PHE A 52 -6.36 -4.75 -17.95
CA PHE A 52 -5.95 -3.37 -18.27
C PHE A 52 -4.49 -3.25 -18.77
N LYS A 53 -4.07 -4.18 -19.63
CA LYS A 53 -2.69 -4.22 -20.16
C LYS A 53 -2.55 -3.66 -21.57
N ASP A 54 -3.63 -3.19 -22.18
CA ASP A 54 -3.57 -2.48 -23.45
C ASP A 54 -2.80 -1.16 -23.29
N ASN A 55 -2.20 -0.68 -24.37
CA ASN A 55 -1.28 0.46 -24.36
C ASN A 55 -1.91 1.74 -23.77
N ASP A 56 -3.22 1.91 -23.87
CA ASP A 56 -3.94 3.09 -23.40
C ASP A 56 -4.42 2.96 -21.94
N ASP A 57 -4.58 1.74 -21.43
CA ASP A 57 -5.15 1.50 -20.10
C ASP A 57 -4.15 1.72 -18.95
N LYS A 58 -2.85 1.53 -19.23
CA LYS A 58 -1.76 1.71 -18.25
C LYS A 58 -2.01 0.99 -16.90
N GLY A 59 -2.57 -0.20 -16.97
CA GLY A 59 -2.85 -1.01 -15.79
C GLY A 59 -1.58 -1.37 -15.01
N TYR A 60 -1.67 -1.38 -13.70
CA TYR A 60 -0.57 -1.74 -12.81
C TYR A 60 -0.48 -3.25 -12.60
N ASN A 61 0.69 -3.69 -12.14
CA ASN A 61 0.96 -5.05 -11.71
C ASN A 61 0.58 -5.25 -10.23
N CYS A 62 0.46 -6.52 -9.81
CA CYS A 62 0.41 -6.85 -8.39
C CYS A 62 1.64 -6.30 -7.70
N SER A 63 1.46 -5.39 -6.77
CA SER A 63 2.55 -4.67 -6.11
C SER A 63 2.11 -4.09 -4.78
N TYR A 64 3.09 -3.74 -3.96
CA TYR A 64 2.85 -2.99 -2.74
C TYR A 64 3.82 -1.81 -2.62
N ARG A 65 3.47 -0.86 -1.76
CA ARG A 65 4.32 0.28 -1.42
C ARG A 65 4.14 0.61 0.06
N THR A 66 5.23 0.89 0.73
CA THR A 66 5.25 1.37 2.10
C THR A 66 5.95 2.72 2.14
N ILE A 67 5.28 3.72 2.68
CA ILE A 67 5.86 5.02 2.99
C ILE A 67 5.85 5.16 4.51
N GLU A 68 7.02 5.41 5.08
CA GLU A 68 7.20 5.63 6.51
C GLU A 68 7.63 7.07 6.73
N PHE A 69 6.88 7.77 7.55
CA PHE A 69 7.19 9.13 8.00
C PHE A 69 7.07 9.20 9.52
N LEU A 70 8.20 9.33 10.21
CA LEU A 70 8.29 9.21 11.66
C LEU A 70 7.68 7.88 12.13
N ASP A 71 6.65 7.93 12.96
CA ASP A 71 5.97 6.75 13.50
C ASP A 71 4.75 6.29 12.67
N VAL A 72 4.47 6.99 11.55
CA VAL A 72 3.33 6.69 10.67
C VAL A 72 3.79 5.89 9.47
N LYS A 73 3.09 4.78 9.20
CA LYS A 73 3.30 3.97 8.01
C LYS A 73 2.06 3.98 7.13
N ILE A 74 2.22 4.43 5.90
CA ILE A 74 1.19 4.36 4.86
C ILE A 74 1.54 3.17 3.98
N LYS A 75 0.64 2.20 3.91
CA LYS A 75 0.84 0.98 3.11
C LYS A 75 -0.24 0.86 2.06
N THR A 76 0.17 0.51 0.86
CA THR A 76 -0.74 0.29 -0.28
C THR A 76 -0.45 -1.05 -0.92
N VAL A 77 -1.49 -1.81 -1.21
CA VAL A 77 -1.44 -3.04 -1.99
C VAL A 77 -2.26 -2.85 -3.27
N ARG A 78 -1.71 -3.26 -4.40
CA ARG A 78 -2.37 -3.30 -5.71
C ARG A 78 -2.52 -4.73 -6.17
N LEU A 79 -3.71 -5.05 -6.65
CA LEU A 79 -4.04 -6.37 -7.20
C LEU A 79 -4.50 -6.25 -8.65
N ASN A 80 -3.93 -7.08 -9.50
CA ASN A 80 -4.34 -7.29 -10.88
C ASN A 80 -4.19 -8.80 -11.15
N LEU A 81 -5.27 -9.55 -11.01
CA LEU A 81 -5.22 -11.00 -10.93
C LEU A 81 -6.44 -11.62 -11.61
N SER A 82 -6.24 -12.64 -12.42
CA SER A 82 -7.29 -13.50 -12.99
C SER A 82 -7.09 -14.96 -12.58
N ASP A 83 -7.93 -15.85 -13.07
CA ASP A 83 -7.91 -17.29 -12.71
C ASP A 83 -7.98 -17.46 -11.19
N ILE A 84 -8.96 -16.82 -10.58
CA ILE A 84 -9.15 -16.80 -9.13
C ILE A 84 -10.23 -17.80 -8.70
N SER A 85 -10.08 -18.34 -7.50
CA SER A 85 -11.04 -19.26 -6.90
C SER A 85 -11.40 -18.84 -5.47
N TYR A 86 -12.55 -19.30 -5.00
CA TYR A 86 -13.01 -19.05 -3.65
C TYR A 86 -12.01 -19.48 -2.59
N GLY A 87 -11.75 -18.60 -1.63
CA GLY A 87 -10.90 -18.88 -0.47
C GLY A 87 -9.40 -18.99 -0.77
N MET A 88 -8.97 -18.71 -2.01
CA MET A 88 -7.56 -18.85 -2.36
C MET A 88 -6.66 -17.85 -1.61
N THR A 89 -5.44 -18.30 -1.31
CA THR A 89 -4.37 -17.43 -0.86
C THR A 89 -3.73 -16.77 -2.08
N ILE A 90 -3.69 -15.44 -2.09
CA ILE A 90 -3.08 -14.65 -3.17
C ILE A 90 -1.57 -14.57 -2.93
N TYR A 91 -1.16 -14.17 -1.73
CA TYR A 91 0.23 -13.94 -1.37
C TYR A 91 0.45 -14.08 0.13
N ASN A 92 1.68 -14.36 0.53
CA ASN A 92 2.09 -14.35 1.93
C ASN A 92 3.16 -13.26 2.11
N PHE A 93 2.77 -12.15 2.69
CA PHE A 93 3.68 -11.13 3.16
C PHE A 93 4.43 -11.62 4.42
N PRO A 94 5.52 -10.95 4.81
CA PRO A 94 6.10 -11.19 6.13
C PRO A 94 5.06 -10.99 7.24
N ASP A 95 5.24 -11.68 8.37
CA ASP A 95 4.46 -11.44 9.58
C ASP A 95 4.52 -9.96 9.96
N ASP A 96 3.41 -9.44 10.49
CA ASP A 96 3.24 -8.04 10.86
C ASP A 96 3.39 -7.02 9.69
N PHE A 97 3.29 -7.49 8.43
CA PHE A 97 3.13 -6.57 7.31
C PHE A 97 1.90 -5.68 7.47
N ALA A 98 0.85 -6.17 8.13
CA ALA A 98 -0.27 -5.38 8.64
C ALA A 98 -0.42 -5.69 10.14
N LYS A 99 -0.37 -4.69 11.02
CA LYS A 99 -0.54 -4.87 12.47
C LYS A 99 -1.92 -5.41 12.84
N GLU A 100 -2.92 -4.97 12.09
CA GLU A 100 -4.30 -5.39 12.25
C GLU A 100 -4.83 -6.00 10.96
N SER A 101 -5.85 -6.87 11.08
CA SER A 101 -6.52 -7.45 9.92
C SER A 101 -7.16 -6.36 9.08
N GLN A 102 -6.82 -6.33 7.79
CA GLN A 102 -7.41 -5.45 6.80
C GLN A 102 -8.40 -6.23 5.93
N SER A 103 -9.47 -5.59 5.50
CA SER A 103 -10.44 -6.19 4.58
C SER A 103 -11.07 -5.11 3.71
N TRP A 104 -11.14 -5.39 2.39
CA TRP A 104 -11.70 -4.44 1.43
C TRP A 104 -12.31 -5.14 0.22
N LEU A 105 -13.14 -4.41 -0.52
CA LEU A 105 -13.71 -4.87 -1.77
C LEU A 105 -12.85 -4.46 -2.95
N VAL A 106 -12.73 -5.34 -3.94
CA VAL A 106 -12.06 -5.05 -5.21
C VAL A 106 -13.02 -5.16 -6.38
N ARG A 107 -12.73 -4.38 -7.43
CA ARG A 107 -13.44 -4.42 -8.69
C ARG A 107 -13.29 -5.76 -9.37
N THR A 108 -14.38 -6.21 -9.96
CA THR A 108 -14.56 -7.40 -10.78
C THR A 108 -15.17 -6.99 -12.13
N PRO A 109 -15.31 -7.89 -13.12
CA PRO A 109 -16.11 -7.64 -14.30
C PRO A 109 -17.55 -7.24 -13.96
N ALA A 110 -18.21 -6.49 -14.85
CA ALA A 110 -19.54 -5.92 -14.58
C ALA A 110 -20.64 -6.96 -14.30
N ASN A 111 -20.46 -8.18 -14.76
CA ASN A 111 -21.36 -9.31 -14.55
C ASN A 111 -21.03 -10.14 -13.30
N ARG A 112 -20.17 -9.67 -12.43
CA ARG A 112 -19.75 -10.33 -11.18
C ARG A 112 -19.88 -9.38 -10.00
N LEU A 113 -20.19 -9.92 -8.82
CA LEU A 113 -20.19 -9.15 -7.58
C LEU A 113 -18.75 -8.86 -7.15
N PRO A 114 -18.49 -7.71 -6.48
CA PRO A 114 -17.18 -7.45 -5.91
C PRO A 114 -16.72 -8.56 -4.97
N VAL A 115 -15.43 -8.86 -5.00
CA VAL A 115 -14.83 -9.83 -4.09
C VAL A 115 -14.18 -9.12 -2.89
N THR A 116 -14.16 -9.82 -1.77
CA THR A 116 -13.50 -9.35 -0.55
C THR A 116 -12.07 -9.86 -0.51
N ILE A 117 -11.14 -8.95 -0.31
CA ILE A 117 -9.74 -9.28 -0.01
C ILE A 117 -9.53 -9.11 1.48
N SER A 118 -8.79 -10.03 2.08
CA SER A 118 -8.42 -9.97 3.50
C SER A 118 -6.92 -10.16 3.65
N LEU A 119 -6.28 -9.27 4.40
CA LEU A 119 -4.89 -9.34 4.81
C LEU A 119 -4.84 -9.52 6.33
N ARG A 120 -4.16 -10.55 6.78
CA ARG A 120 -4.02 -10.89 8.21
C ARG A 120 -2.65 -10.45 8.75
N PRO A 121 -2.50 -10.23 10.07
CA PRO A 121 -1.20 -9.96 10.68
C PRO A 121 -0.13 -11.03 10.39
N SER A 122 -0.56 -12.28 10.18
CA SER A 122 0.31 -13.38 9.70
C SER A 122 0.82 -13.19 8.26
N GLY A 123 0.58 -12.05 7.64
CA GLY A 123 0.95 -11.77 6.25
C GLY A 123 0.06 -12.42 5.21
N LYS A 124 -0.87 -13.30 5.59
CA LYS A 124 -1.72 -14.01 4.64
C LYS A 124 -2.69 -13.05 3.94
N LEU A 125 -2.50 -12.88 2.62
CA LEU A 125 -3.43 -12.18 1.73
C LEU A 125 -4.32 -13.22 1.04
N SER A 126 -5.62 -13.14 1.23
CA SER A 126 -6.59 -14.11 0.72
C SER A 126 -7.80 -13.44 0.11
N LEU A 127 -8.51 -14.19 -0.73
CA LEU A 127 -9.70 -13.75 -1.45
C LEU A 127 -10.92 -14.55 -0.98
N SER A 128 -12.04 -13.84 -0.83
CA SER A 128 -13.35 -14.43 -0.62
C SER A 128 -14.33 -13.82 -1.61
N MET A 129 -15.08 -14.65 -2.32
CA MET A 129 -16.11 -14.22 -3.26
C MET A 129 -17.50 -14.57 -2.75
N ASN A 130 -18.51 -13.89 -3.28
CA ASN A 130 -19.88 -14.21 -2.96
C ASN A 130 -20.22 -15.63 -3.43
N TYR A 131 -20.98 -16.36 -2.63
CA TYR A 131 -21.35 -17.75 -2.95
C TYR A 131 -22.19 -17.84 -4.23
N ILE A 132 -22.96 -16.79 -4.59
CA ILE A 132 -23.78 -16.73 -5.80
C ILE A 132 -22.91 -16.78 -7.06
N ASP A 133 -21.75 -16.13 -7.04
CA ASP A 133 -20.84 -16.05 -8.18
C ASP A 133 -19.84 -17.21 -8.25
N ARG A 134 -19.73 -17.99 -7.18
CA ARG A 134 -18.63 -18.94 -6.99
C ARG A 134 -18.52 -19.99 -8.10
N ASP A 135 -19.66 -20.50 -8.56
CA ASP A 135 -19.72 -21.56 -9.56
C ASP A 135 -19.73 -20.99 -11.00
N ASP A 136 -19.98 -19.70 -11.15
CA ASP A 136 -20.01 -18.98 -12.44
C ASP A 136 -18.68 -18.28 -12.77
N TRP A 137 -17.71 -18.33 -11.86
CA TRP A 137 -16.42 -17.68 -12.06
C TRP A 137 -15.57 -18.45 -13.07
N VAL A 138 -15.13 -17.74 -14.13
CA VAL A 138 -14.32 -18.33 -15.20
C VAL A 138 -12.91 -17.76 -15.19
N GLU A 139 -11.97 -18.46 -15.83
CA GLU A 139 -10.53 -18.15 -15.83
C GLU A 139 -10.22 -16.68 -16.22
N ASN A 140 -10.96 -16.13 -17.19
CA ASN A 140 -10.75 -14.76 -17.65
C ASN A 140 -11.39 -13.69 -16.76
N ASN A 141 -12.15 -14.08 -15.76
CA ASN A 141 -12.63 -13.10 -14.79
C ASN A 141 -11.45 -12.62 -13.93
N TYR A 142 -11.45 -11.33 -13.62
CA TYR A 142 -10.32 -10.69 -12.97
C TYR A 142 -10.75 -9.88 -11.75
N ILE A 143 -9.78 -9.60 -10.92
CA ILE A 143 -9.87 -8.57 -9.89
C ILE A 143 -8.86 -7.46 -10.21
N TYR A 144 -9.25 -6.22 -9.99
CA TYR A 144 -8.40 -5.07 -10.20
C TYR A 144 -8.72 -3.98 -9.20
N GLY A 145 -7.75 -3.63 -8.38
CA GLY A 145 -7.96 -2.59 -7.37
C GLY A 145 -6.75 -2.37 -6.47
N SER A 146 -6.80 -1.28 -5.73
CA SER A 146 -5.80 -0.96 -4.73
C SER A 146 -6.46 -0.61 -3.41
N PHE A 147 -5.75 -0.86 -2.31
CA PHE A 147 -6.17 -0.52 -0.97
C PHE A 147 -5.01 0.10 -0.20
N THR A 148 -5.30 1.16 0.52
CA THR A 148 -4.33 1.89 1.34
C THR A 148 -4.85 1.97 2.76
N TRP A 149 -3.96 1.72 3.72
CA TRP A 149 -4.22 1.91 5.16
C TRP A 149 -3.06 2.60 5.83
N ILE A 150 -3.27 3.06 7.05
CA ILE A 150 -2.29 3.78 7.87
C ILE A 150 -2.12 3.03 9.20
N GLU A 151 -0.90 2.94 9.64
CA GLU A 151 -0.51 2.37 10.93
C GLU A 151 0.37 3.31 11.74
#